data_8434eda80ca27c19858a8bac2fed1044
#
_entry.id   8434eda80ca27c19858a8bac2fed1044
#
_cell.length_a   1.000
_cell.length_b   1.000
_cell.length_c   1.000
_cell.angle_alpha   90.00
_cell.angle_beta   90.00
_cell.angle_gamma   90.00
#
_symmetry.space_group_name_H-M   'P 1'
#
loop_
_entity.id
_entity.type
_entity.pdbx_description
1 polymer ?
#
loop_
_entity_poly.entity_id
_entity_poly.type
_entity_poly.pdbx_seq_one_letter_code
_entity_poly.pdbx_strand_id
1 'polypeptide(L)'
;MSIVTLLKNDEFTDLKYYVKANTPKKKSFKSNVSDKPFEKLPMRVEYGEIEPYQARRIGHIADYMFSLVLARFVVKYKTEIYESLNWRALQLYEGCFKNNQLRKNHKQVELHFEEALKITRNFVDDKKIELGEVIQAAYTIFKMEDYLHYVQFYSGEQFLYNFLEPCDDAVVEQVKQLTYVFEETFIESGLVQKNSVVVCHPWFEPWSYKCGGGIADIYIDGILYDFKSTKEMGYHWDEVGQVYAYYLLNCLCKKDSKEDETVYIDAPLAGMEIAGIAIYFSRYGDIEKCELSQCGATVSEEDLAYLEKIINKHADDAQEKAMSEIERICNMKR
;
A
#
# COMPACT_ATOMS: atom_id res chain seq x y z
N MET A 1 -1.68 14.36 3.96
CA MET A 1 -0.56 14.31 2.98
C MET A 1 0.19 13.02 3.29
N SER A 2 0.46 12.12 2.35
CA SER A 2 1.18 10.87 2.64
C SER A 2 2.69 11.09 2.59
N ILE A 3 3.49 10.16 3.16
CA ILE A 3 4.97 10.22 3.07
C ILE A 3 5.44 10.31 1.61
N VAL A 4 4.73 9.68 0.69
CA VAL A 4 4.98 9.81 -0.76
C VAL A 4 4.82 11.26 -1.24
N THR A 5 3.78 11.93 -0.76
CA THR A 5 3.54 13.35 -1.09
C THR A 5 4.63 14.23 -0.46
N LEU A 6 5.07 13.91 0.77
CA LEU A 6 6.16 14.65 1.43
C LEU A 6 7.47 14.55 0.64
N LEU A 7 7.81 13.36 0.16
CA LEU A 7 9.04 13.16 -0.65
C LEU A 7 8.99 13.89 -2.01
N LYS A 8 7.79 14.16 -2.53
CA LYS A 8 7.59 14.90 -3.79
C LYS A 8 7.44 16.42 -3.59
N ASN A 9 7.09 16.85 -2.37
CA ASN A 9 6.85 18.26 -2.07
C ASN A 9 8.15 18.97 -1.66
N ASP A 10 8.38 20.19 -2.18
CA ASP A 10 9.56 20.99 -1.86
C ASP A 10 9.44 21.71 -0.48
N GLU A 11 8.27 21.74 0.13
CA GLU A 11 8.09 22.29 1.48
C GLU A 11 8.73 21.43 2.59
N PHE A 12 9.01 20.13 2.33
CA PHE A 12 9.56 19.17 3.30
C PHE A 12 11.02 18.82 3.00
N THR A 13 11.82 19.81 2.80
CA THR A 13 13.18 19.71 2.33
C THR A 13 14.07 18.82 3.20
N ASP A 14 13.99 18.93 4.51
CA ASP A 14 14.88 18.19 5.43
C ASP A 14 14.66 16.69 5.36
N LEU A 15 13.40 16.21 5.46
CA LEU A 15 13.06 14.79 5.33
C LEU A 15 13.39 14.25 3.93
N LYS A 16 13.00 15.01 2.89
CA LYS A 16 13.30 14.65 1.50
C LYS A 16 14.79 14.52 1.25
N TYR A 17 15.59 15.47 1.72
CA TYR A 17 17.05 15.43 1.56
C TYR A 17 17.68 14.28 2.34
N TYR A 18 17.24 14.05 3.57
CA TYR A 18 17.73 12.92 4.36
C TYR A 18 17.42 11.59 3.67
N VAL A 19 16.17 11.33 3.29
CA VAL A 19 15.78 10.10 2.59
C VAL A 19 16.57 9.96 1.29
N LYS A 20 16.64 11.01 0.44
CA LYS A 20 17.35 10.97 -0.83
C LYS A 20 18.85 10.68 -0.67
N ALA A 21 19.49 11.23 0.35
CA ALA A 21 20.91 11.02 0.62
C ALA A 21 21.20 9.56 1.02
N ASN A 22 20.33 8.97 1.81
CA ASN A 22 20.52 7.64 2.42
C ASN A 22 19.82 6.52 1.64
N THR A 23 18.95 6.82 0.67
CA THR A 23 18.32 5.83 -0.20
C THR A 23 19.36 4.98 -0.91
N PRO A 24 19.26 3.63 -0.87
CA PRO A 24 20.16 2.74 -1.56
C PRO A 24 20.27 3.07 -3.06
N LYS A 25 21.48 3.09 -3.57
CA LYS A 25 21.76 3.46 -4.98
C LYS A 25 21.48 2.26 -5.91
N LYS A 26 21.20 2.53 -7.19
CA LYS A 26 20.93 1.52 -8.22
C LYS A 26 21.83 0.28 -8.14
N LYS A 27 23.15 0.48 -7.98
CA LYS A 27 24.14 -0.60 -7.94
C LYS A 27 24.04 -1.55 -6.72
N SER A 28 23.27 -1.16 -5.70
CA SER A 28 23.05 -1.98 -4.49
C SER A 28 21.91 -2.98 -4.66
N PHE A 29 21.17 -2.86 -5.72
CA PHE A 29 20.05 -3.75 -6.03
C PHE A 29 20.50 -4.95 -6.87
N LYS A 30 19.71 -6.02 -6.80
CA LYS A 30 19.84 -7.21 -7.63
C LYS A 30 18.45 -7.57 -8.16
N SER A 31 18.35 -7.75 -9.48
CA SER A 31 17.18 -8.30 -10.13
C SER A 31 17.13 -9.81 -9.98
N ASN A 32 15.92 -10.38 -9.91
CA ASN A 32 15.75 -11.84 -9.98
C ASN A 32 15.73 -12.38 -11.42
N VAL A 33 15.68 -11.48 -12.41
CA VAL A 33 15.57 -11.85 -13.84
C VAL A 33 16.82 -11.48 -14.63
N SER A 34 17.49 -10.37 -14.28
CA SER A 34 18.66 -9.83 -15.00
C SER A 34 19.91 -9.75 -14.14
N ASP A 35 21.08 -9.86 -14.76
CA ASP A 35 22.38 -9.63 -14.09
C ASP A 35 22.63 -8.15 -13.76
N LYS A 36 21.86 -7.23 -14.35
CA LYS A 36 21.99 -5.79 -14.12
C LYS A 36 20.75 -5.22 -13.47
N PRO A 37 20.88 -4.55 -12.32
CA PRO A 37 19.73 -3.96 -11.64
C PRO A 37 19.05 -2.91 -12.49
N PHE A 38 17.73 -2.91 -12.47
CA PHE A 38 16.86 -1.99 -13.22
C PHE A 38 17.21 -1.95 -14.73
N GLU A 39 17.51 -3.12 -15.31
CA GLU A 39 17.65 -3.26 -16.75
C GLU A 39 16.25 -3.26 -17.38
N LYS A 40 16.14 -2.61 -18.52
CA LYS A 40 14.87 -2.58 -19.25
C LYS A 40 14.59 -3.97 -19.85
N LEU A 41 13.60 -4.65 -19.30
CA LEU A 41 13.13 -5.95 -19.75
C LEU A 41 11.94 -5.81 -20.74
N PRO A 42 11.65 -6.85 -21.54
CA PRO A 42 10.38 -6.91 -22.26
C PRO A 42 9.22 -7.09 -21.26
N MET A 43 8.12 -6.40 -21.51
CA MET A 43 6.90 -6.59 -20.71
C MET A 43 6.34 -8.00 -20.95
N ARG A 44 5.95 -8.68 -19.88
CA ARG A 44 5.18 -9.93 -19.90
C ARG A 44 3.68 -9.66 -20.00
N VAL A 45 3.24 -8.56 -19.42
CA VAL A 45 1.86 -8.06 -19.51
C VAL A 45 1.86 -6.73 -20.22
N GLU A 46 1.43 -6.75 -21.48
CA GLU A 46 1.36 -5.54 -22.30
C GLU A 46 0.43 -4.50 -21.70
N TYR A 47 0.76 -3.23 -21.85
CA TYR A 47 -0.04 -2.14 -21.28
C TYR A 47 -1.36 -1.96 -22.01
N GLY A 48 -1.41 -2.25 -23.30
CA GLY A 48 -2.58 -2.06 -24.17
C GLY A 48 -3.02 -0.60 -24.32
N GLU A 49 -4.21 -0.41 -24.84
CA GLU A 49 -4.88 0.90 -24.90
C GLU A 49 -5.65 1.15 -23.61
N ILE A 50 -4.98 1.72 -22.60
CA ILE A 50 -5.52 1.97 -21.28
C ILE A 50 -5.51 3.47 -21.01
N GLU A 51 -6.64 4.01 -20.61
CA GLU A 51 -6.77 5.39 -20.17
C GLU A 51 -6.03 5.61 -18.83
N PRO A 52 -5.48 6.80 -18.58
CA PRO A 52 -4.70 7.07 -17.36
C PRO A 52 -5.44 6.75 -16.05
N TYR A 53 -6.76 6.96 -16.01
CA TYR A 53 -7.57 6.63 -14.83
C TYR A 53 -7.71 5.11 -14.59
N GLN A 54 -7.73 4.32 -15.67
CA GLN A 54 -7.75 2.85 -15.59
C GLN A 54 -6.40 2.30 -15.10
N ALA A 55 -5.29 2.93 -15.48
CA ALA A 55 -3.96 2.53 -15.02
C ALA A 55 -3.84 2.53 -13.49
N ARG A 56 -4.38 3.57 -12.83
CA ARG A 56 -4.44 3.64 -11.37
C ARG A 56 -5.30 2.51 -10.79
N ARG A 57 -6.49 2.27 -11.37
CA ARG A 57 -7.38 1.17 -10.94
C ARG A 57 -6.70 -0.18 -11.05
N ILE A 58 -6.03 -0.46 -12.18
CA ILE A 58 -5.28 -1.70 -12.37
C ILE A 58 -4.24 -1.89 -11.25
N GLY A 59 -3.45 -0.86 -10.93
CA GLY A 59 -2.46 -0.93 -9.87
C GLY A 59 -3.06 -1.33 -8.53
N HIS A 60 -4.11 -0.66 -8.08
CA HIS A 60 -4.76 -0.93 -6.81
C HIS A 60 -5.44 -2.32 -6.75
N ILE A 61 -6.14 -2.70 -7.84
CA ILE A 61 -6.79 -4.01 -7.87
C ILE A 61 -5.75 -5.12 -7.93
N ALA A 62 -4.66 -4.94 -8.68
CA ALA A 62 -3.58 -5.91 -8.77
C ALA A 62 -2.90 -6.12 -7.41
N ASP A 63 -2.59 -5.04 -6.69
CA ASP A 63 -2.03 -5.08 -5.34
C ASP A 63 -2.93 -5.86 -4.37
N TYR A 64 -4.23 -5.59 -4.40
CA TYR A 64 -5.21 -6.34 -3.62
C TYR A 64 -5.24 -7.82 -4.02
N MET A 65 -5.21 -8.14 -5.32
CA MET A 65 -5.19 -9.51 -5.81
C MET A 65 -3.91 -10.27 -5.41
N PHE A 66 -2.75 -9.61 -5.44
CA PHE A 66 -1.49 -10.20 -4.97
C PHE A 66 -1.56 -10.59 -3.51
N SER A 67 -2.15 -9.72 -2.69
CA SER A 67 -2.38 -9.98 -1.27
C SER A 67 -3.37 -11.13 -1.05
N LEU A 68 -4.43 -11.26 -1.86
CA LEU A 68 -5.36 -12.41 -1.80
C LEU A 68 -4.68 -13.72 -2.18
N VAL A 69 -3.82 -13.72 -3.21
CA VAL A 69 -3.05 -14.90 -3.62
C VAL A 69 -2.15 -15.36 -2.49
N LEU A 70 -1.46 -14.43 -1.83
CA LEU A 70 -0.64 -14.76 -0.67
C LEU A 70 -1.47 -15.27 0.50
N ALA A 71 -2.59 -14.64 0.83
CA ALA A 71 -3.52 -15.11 1.86
C ALA A 71 -4.02 -16.53 1.58
N ARG A 72 -4.30 -16.85 0.31
CA ARG A 72 -4.69 -18.20 -0.12
C ARG A 72 -3.56 -19.21 0.05
N PHE A 73 -2.33 -18.84 -0.29
CA PHE A 73 -1.17 -19.74 -0.31
C PHE A 73 -0.57 -19.98 1.08
N VAL A 74 -0.43 -18.93 1.91
CA VAL A 74 0.21 -18.98 3.24
C VAL A 74 -0.77 -19.52 4.27
N VAL A 75 -0.55 -20.74 4.74
CA VAL A 75 -1.50 -21.46 5.61
C VAL A 75 -1.56 -20.88 7.01
N LYS A 76 -0.39 -20.51 7.58
CA LYS A 76 -0.26 -20.13 9.00
C LYS A 76 -0.92 -18.79 9.34
N TYR A 77 -0.88 -17.83 8.42
CA TYR A 77 -1.33 -16.45 8.64
C TYR A 77 -2.51 -16.06 7.74
N LYS A 78 -3.20 -17.05 7.19
CA LYS A 78 -4.29 -16.84 6.21
C LYS A 78 -5.36 -15.86 6.71
N THR A 79 -5.82 -16.02 7.93
CA THR A 79 -6.88 -15.20 8.51
C THR A 79 -6.40 -13.78 8.78
N GLU A 80 -5.23 -13.65 9.40
CA GLU A 80 -4.63 -12.36 9.75
C GLU A 80 -4.32 -11.54 8.50
N ILE A 81 -3.80 -12.17 7.45
CA ILE A 81 -3.55 -11.52 6.16
C ILE A 81 -4.87 -11.01 5.56
N TYR A 82 -5.92 -11.85 5.55
CA TYR A 82 -7.21 -11.47 4.99
C TYR A 82 -7.89 -10.35 5.79
N GLU A 83 -7.83 -10.40 7.11
CA GLU A 83 -8.39 -9.36 7.99
C GLU A 83 -7.66 -8.04 7.84
N SER A 84 -6.33 -8.05 7.82
CA SER A 84 -5.51 -6.86 7.59
C SER A 84 -5.83 -6.23 6.24
N LEU A 85 -5.92 -7.03 5.18
CA LEU A 85 -6.23 -6.57 3.82
C LEU A 85 -7.57 -5.83 3.74
N ASN A 86 -8.60 -6.31 4.46
CA ASN A 86 -9.94 -5.75 4.41
C ASN A 86 -10.24 -4.71 5.50
N TRP A 87 -9.31 -4.51 6.44
CA TRP A 87 -9.54 -3.67 7.61
C TRP A 87 -10.05 -2.26 7.27
N ARG A 88 -9.41 -1.60 6.31
CA ARG A 88 -9.76 -0.24 5.90
C ARG A 88 -11.15 -0.16 5.26
N ALA A 89 -11.45 -1.08 4.34
CA ALA A 89 -12.78 -1.13 3.70
C ALA A 89 -13.88 -1.40 4.73
N LEU A 90 -13.63 -2.29 5.71
CA LEU A 90 -14.56 -2.60 6.78
C LEU A 90 -14.77 -1.41 7.73
N GLN A 91 -13.71 -0.69 8.12
CA GLN A 91 -13.82 0.51 8.95
C GLN A 91 -14.66 1.59 8.27
N LEU A 92 -14.46 1.82 6.99
CA LEU A 92 -15.25 2.78 6.21
C LEU A 92 -16.70 2.34 6.05
N TYR A 93 -16.93 1.05 5.80
CA TYR A 93 -18.26 0.47 5.74
C TYR A 93 -19.01 0.62 7.07
N GLU A 94 -18.40 0.26 8.18
CA GLU A 94 -19.01 0.37 9.51
C GLU A 94 -19.23 1.81 9.95
N GLY A 95 -18.24 2.68 9.77
CA GLY A 95 -18.32 4.08 10.15
C GLY A 95 -19.27 4.91 9.31
N CYS A 96 -19.22 4.76 8.00
CA CYS A 96 -19.98 5.59 7.07
C CYS A 96 -21.37 5.03 6.73
N PHE A 97 -21.50 3.71 6.63
CA PHE A 97 -22.76 3.08 6.21
C PHE A 97 -23.64 2.60 7.36
N LYS A 98 -23.10 1.87 8.33
CA LYS A 98 -23.92 1.32 9.44
C LYS A 98 -24.50 2.39 10.36
N ASN A 99 -23.79 3.49 10.56
CA ASN A 99 -24.13 4.51 11.54
C ASN A 99 -24.83 5.75 10.95
N ASN A 100 -25.03 5.84 9.63
CA ASN A 100 -25.52 7.06 8.98
C ASN A 100 -26.86 6.90 8.26
N GLN A 101 -27.59 8.02 8.07
CA GLN A 101 -28.84 8.06 7.30
C GLN A 101 -28.68 7.57 5.83
N LEU A 102 -27.46 7.49 5.32
CA LEU A 102 -27.14 6.92 4.00
C LEU A 102 -27.60 5.46 3.86
N ARG A 103 -27.62 4.70 4.95
CA ARG A 103 -28.08 3.30 4.97
C ARG A 103 -29.50 3.10 4.43
N LYS A 104 -30.41 4.03 4.65
CA LYS A 104 -31.81 3.89 4.20
C LYS A 104 -31.94 3.90 2.68
N ASN A 105 -31.00 4.55 1.97
CA ASN A 105 -31.04 4.74 0.52
C ASN A 105 -30.10 3.81 -0.25
N HIS A 106 -29.22 3.04 0.43
CA HIS A 106 -28.12 2.31 -0.21
C HIS A 106 -28.01 0.84 0.19
N LYS A 107 -29.14 0.18 0.45
CA LYS A 107 -29.17 -1.27 0.73
C LYS A 107 -28.47 -2.09 -0.36
N GLN A 108 -28.49 -1.64 -1.61
CA GLN A 108 -27.81 -2.29 -2.72
C GLN A 108 -26.28 -2.22 -2.59
N VAL A 109 -25.74 -1.10 -2.08
CA VAL A 109 -24.29 -0.97 -1.81
C VAL A 109 -23.86 -1.96 -0.73
N GLU A 110 -24.64 -2.05 0.35
CA GLU A 110 -24.42 -3.01 1.45
C GLU A 110 -24.35 -4.44 0.91
N LEU A 111 -25.38 -4.87 0.21
CA LEU A 111 -25.47 -6.22 -0.36
C LEU A 111 -24.31 -6.51 -1.35
N HIS A 112 -23.97 -5.53 -2.18
CA HIS A 112 -22.89 -5.68 -3.15
C HIS A 112 -21.52 -5.78 -2.49
N PHE A 113 -21.27 -5.00 -1.44
CA PHE A 113 -20.04 -5.06 -0.67
C PHE A 113 -19.91 -6.35 0.14
N GLU A 114 -20.99 -6.79 0.82
CA GLU A 114 -21.02 -8.05 1.55
C GLU A 114 -20.78 -9.25 0.64
N GLU A 115 -21.36 -9.26 -0.56
CA GLU A 115 -21.11 -10.31 -1.54
C GLU A 115 -19.65 -10.29 -2.05
N ALA A 116 -19.08 -9.11 -2.24
CA ALA A 116 -17.66 -8.99 -2.61
C ALA A 116 -16.73 -9.56 -1.53
N LEU A 117 -16.98 -9.26 -0.26
CA LEU A 117 -16.23 -9.85 0.86
C LEU A 117 -16.38 -11.38 0.92
N LYS A 118 -17.57 -11.89 0.66
CA LYS A 118 -17.83 -13.34 0.62
C LYS A 118 -17.11 -14.03 -0.54
N ILE A 119 -17.08 -13.44 -1.73
CA ILE A 119 -16.35 -13.96 -2.90
C ILE A 119 -14.85 -14.02 -2.60
N THR A 120 -14.27 -12.93 -2.12
CA THR A 120 -12.82 -12.88 -1.81
C THR A 120 -12.46 -13.83 -0.67
N ARG A 121 -13.30 -13.98 0.37
CA ARG A 121 -13.11 -14.96 1.43
C ARG A 121 -13.16 -16.39 0.89
N ASN A 122 -14.13 -16.70 0.06
CA ASN A 122 -14.24 -18.01 -0.56
C ASN A 122 -13.03 -18.35 -1.44
N PHE A 123 -12.46 -17.36 -2.15
CA PHE A 123 -11.22 -17.55 -2.90
C PHE A 123 -10.04 -17.89 -1.99
N VAL A 124 -9.87 -17.17 -0.89
CA VAL A 124 -8.82 -17.44 0.10
C VAL A 124 -9.01 -18.83 0.75
N ASP A 125 -10.25 -19.28 0.93
CA ASP A 125 -10.60 -20.59 1.49
C ASP A 125 -10.53 -21.73 0.44
N ASP A 126 -9.85 -21.52 -0.68
CA ASP A 126 -9.64 -22.50 -1.76
C ASP A 126 -10.91 -23.02 -2.44
N LYS A 127 -12.03 -22.30 -2.35
CA LYS A 127 -13.22 -22.64 -3.12
C LYS A 127 -12.99 -22.30 -4.61
N LYS A 128 -13.57 -23.11 -5.46
CA LYS A 128 -13.45 -22.92 -6.90
C LYS A 128 -14.30 -21.72 -7.33
N ILE A 129 -13.65 -20.59 -7.61
CA ILE A 129 -14.25 -19.34 -8.10
C ILE A 129 -13.43 -18.89 -9.31
N GLU A 130 -14.10 -18.39 -10.33
CA GLU A 130 -13.42 -17.83 -11.50
C GLU A 130 -12.66 -16.55 -11.13
N LEU A 131 -11.42 -16.43 -11.60
CA LEU A 131 -10.53 -15.32 -11.22
C LEU A 131 -11.13 -13.96 -11.59
N GLY A 132 -11.85 -13.86 -12.71
CA GLY A 132 -12.56 -12.64 -13.11
C GLY A 132 -13.62 -12.19 -12.09
N GLU A 133 -14.34 -13.13 -11.47
CA GLU A 133 -15.32 -12.85 -10.42
C GLU A 133 -14.63 -12.32 -9.15
N VAL A 134 -13.48 -12.89 -8.79
CA VAL A 134 -12.68 -12.39 -7.66
C VAL A 134 -12.15 -10.97 -7.92
N ILE A 135 -11.72 -10.67 -9.13
CA ILE A 135 -11.26 -9.33 -9.54
C ILE A 135 -12.40 -8.32 -9.50
N GLN A 136 -13.60 -8.68 -9.93
CA GLN A 136 -14.78 -7.82 -9.78
C GLN A 136 -15.11 -7.52 -8.31
N ALA A 137 -14.99 -8.53 -7.44
CA ALA A 137 -15.15 -8.37 -6.00
C ALA A 137 -14.06 -7.45 -5.39
N ALA A 138 -12.79 -7.65 -5.78
CA ALA A 138 -11.68 -6.79 -5.37
C ALA A 138 -11.90 -5.33 -5.79
N TYR A 139 -12.42 -5.11 -7.00
CA TYR A 139 -12.79 -3.76 -7.46
C TYR A 139 -13.89 -3.12 -6.61
N THR A 140 -14.87 -3.89 -6.18
CA THR A 140 -15.92 -3.40 -5.26
C THR A 140 -15.36 -3.00 -3.90
N ILE A 141 -14.42 -3.80 -3.36
CA ILE A 141 -13.75 -3.48 -2.10
C ILE A 141 -12.89 -2.23 -2.23
N PHE A 142 -12.13 -2.11 -3.31
CA PHE A 142 -11.37 -0.89 -3.62
C PHE A 142 -12.27 0.36 -3.69
N LYS A 143 -13.44 0.27 -4.33
CA LYS A 143 -14.41 1.39 -4.36
C LYS A 143 -14.92 1.76 -2.98
N MET A 144 -15.04 0.80 -2.06
CA MET A 144 -15.38 1.10 -0.67
C MET A 144 -14.25 1.83 0.06
N GLU A 145 -13.01 1.45 -0.14
CA GLU A 145 -11.85 2.16 0.43
C GLU A 145 -11.69 3.59 -0.09
N ASP A 146 -12.03 3.82 -1.34
CA ASP A 146 -11.99 5.15 -1.97
C ASP A 146 -13.30 5.94 -1.77
N TYR A 147 -14.27 5.37 -1.01
CA TYR A 147 -15.60 5.95 -0.81
C TYR A 147 -15.58 7.39 -0.32
N LEU A 148 -14.73 7.73 0.65
CA LEU A 148 -14.63 9.10 1.16
C LEU A 148 -14.18 10.09 0.08
N HIS A 149 -13.39 9.61 -0.87
CA HIS A 149 -12.98 10.41 -2.02
C HIS A 149 -14.17 10.65 -2.98
N TYR A 150 -14.98 9.63 -3.23
CA TYR A 150 -16.15 9.71 -4.08
C TYR A 150 -17.28 10.55 -3.50
N VAL A 151 -17.54 10.47 -2.20
CA VAL A 151 -18.64 11.23 -1.52
C VAL A 151 -18.43 12.74 -1.60
N GLN A 152 -17.20 13.20 -1.68
CA GLN A 152 -16.91 14.63 -1.84
C GLN A 152 -17.30 15.17 -3.21
N PHE A 153 -17.38 14.31 -4.24
CA PHE A 153 -17.58 14.71 -5.62
C PHE A 153 -18.92 14.30 -6.22
N TYR A 154 -19.65 13.35 -5.62
CA TYR A 154 -20.87 12.80 -6.20
C TYR A 154 -22.06 12.89 -5.25
N SER A 155 -23.21 13.35 -5.75
CA SER A 155 -24.49 13.28 -5.04
C SER A 155 -25.05 11.85 -5.01
N GLY A 156 -25.93 11.54 -4.05
CA GLY A 156 -26.35 10.20 -3.68
C GLY A 156 -26.67 9.20 -4.80
N GLU A 157 -27.40 9.60 -5.87
CA GLU A 157 -27.73 8.68 -6.99
C GLU A 157 -26.52 8.41 -7.89
N GLN A 158 -25.69 9.40 -8.15
CA GLN A 158 -24.48 9.24 -8.95
C GLN A 158 -23.44 8.36 -8.24
N PHE A 159 -23.36 8.48 -6.91
CA PHE A 159 -22.53 7.60 -6.11
C PHE A 159 -22.98 6.14 -6.24
N LEU A 160 -24.30 5.87 -6.08
CA LEU A 160 -24.86 4.53 -6.20
C LEU A 160 -24.54 3.92 -7.57
N TYR A 161 -24.76 4.68 -8.63
CA TYR A 161 -24.44 4.23 -9.98
C TYR A 161 -22.97 3.86 -10.13
N ASN A 162 -22.06 4.74 -9.74
CA ASN A 162 -20.62 4.50 -9.85
C ASN A 162 -20.15 3.34 -8.97
N PHE A 163 -20.77 3.15 -7.79
CA PHE A 163 -20.41 2.04 -6.91
C PHE A 163 -20.85 0.68 -7.46
N LEU A 164 -22.01 0.61 -8.09
CA LEU A 164 -22.55 -0.62 -8.66
C LEU A 164 -22.02 -0.92 -10.07
N GLU A 165 -21.37 0.05 -10.71
CA GLU A 165 -20.78 -0.16 -12.04
C GLU A 165 -19.72 -1.27 -11.97
N PRO A 166 -19.77 -2.28 -12.86
CA PRO A 166 -18.77 -3.34 -12.91
C PRO A 166 -17.40 -2.80 -13.32
N CYS A 167 -16.35 -3.54 -12.99
CA CYS A 167 -15.03 -3.28 -13.52
C CYS A 167 -15.02 -3.55 -15.04
N ASP A 168 -14.34 -2.68 -15.77
CA ASP A 168 -14.14 -2.82 -17.21
C ASP A 168 -13.44 -4.16 -17.55
N ASP A 169 -13.92 -4.88 -18.56
CA ASP A 169 -13.39 -6.17 -18.95
C ASP A 169 -11.91 -6.10 -19.34
N ALA A 170 -11.45 -5.00 -19.94
CA ALA A 170 -10.04 -4.80 -20.26
C ALA A 170 -9.18 -4.66 -18.98
N VAL A 171 -9.70 -4.00 -17.96
CA VAL A 171 -9.06 -3.91 -16.63
C VAL A 171 -9.01 -5.29 -15.97
N VAL A 172 -10.13 -6.02 -16.00
CA VAL A 172 -10.21 -7.40 -15.44
C VAL A 172 -9.17 -8.31 -16.09
N GLU A 173 -9.06 -8.29 -17.42
CA GLU A 173 -8.11 -9.13 -18.14
C GLU A 173 -6.65 -8.75 -17.82
N GLN A 174 -6.35 -7.46 -17.73
CA GLN A 174 -5.01 -7.00 -17.33
C GLN A 174 -4.64 -7.45 -15.91
N VAL A 175 -5.55 -7.27 -14.95
CA VAL A 175 -5.30 -7.69 -13.57
C VAL A 175 -5.15 -9.20 -13.49
N LYS A 176 -5.91 -9.96 -14.26
CA LYS A 176 -5.79 -11.42 -14.34
C LYS A 176 -4.39 -11.86 -14.82
N GLN A 177 -3.88 -11.23 -15.88
CA GLN A 177 -2.53 -11.50 -16.38
C GLN A 177 -1.46 -11.12 -15.37
N LEU A 178 -1.59 -9.96 -14.71
CA LEU A 178 -0.69 -9.53 -13.63
C LEU A 178 -0.69 -10.53 -12.46
N THR A 179 -1.86 -11.06 -12.11
CA THR A 179 -2.01 -12.06 -11.04
C THR A 179 -1.25 -13.35 -11.39
N TYR A 180 -1.34 -13.83 -12.62
CA TYR A 180 -0.58 -15.02 -13.06
C TYR A 180 0.93 -14.78 -13.01
N VAL A 181 1.40 -13.61 -13.48
CA VAL A 181 2.83 -13.27 -13.39
C VAL A 181 3.30 -13.19 -11.94
N PHE A 182 2.45 -12.69 -11.04
CA PHE A 182 2.72 -12.68 -9.61
C PHE A 182 2.82 -14.09 -9.02
N GLU A 183 1.88 -15.00 -9.33
CA GLU A 183 1.91 -16.38 -8.88
C GLU A 183 3.20 -17.09 -9.32
N GLU A 184 3.60 -16.93 -10.57
CA GLU A 184 4.88 -17.49 -11.07
C GLU A 184 6.08 -16.89 -10.32
N THR A 185 6.10 -15.56 -10.13
CA THR A 185 7.24 -14.85 -9.55
C THR A 185 7.41 -15.11 -8.06
N PHE A 186 6.33 -15.20 -7.29
CA PHE A 186 6.40 -15.31 -5.83
C PHE A 186 6.13 -16.74 -5.33
N ILE A 187 5.19 -17.46 -5.93
CA ILE A 187 4.74 -18.75 -5.44
C ILE A 187 5.48 -19.91 -6.14
N GLU A 188 5.43 -19.97 -7.47
CA GLU A 188 6.02 -21.08 -8.22
C GLU A 188 7.56 -21.06 -8.19
N SER A 189 8.16 -19.88 -8.13
CA SER A 189 9.60 -19.73 -7.92
C SER A 189 10.08 -20.22 -6.54
N GLY A 190 9.15 -20.38 -5.58
CA GLY A 190 9.46 -20.76 -4.21
C GLY A 190 9.98 -19.59 -3.35
N LEU A 191 9.86 -18.36 -3.80
CA LEU A 191 10.22 -17.18 -3.01
C LEU A 191 9.33 -17.04 -1.78
N VAL A 192 8.05 -17.37 -1.88
CA VAL A 192 7.12 -17.49 -0.77
C VAL A 192 6.85 -18.96 -0.49
N GLN A 193 6.90 -19.34 0.77
CA GLN A 193 6.61 -20.67 1.27
C GLN A 193 5.28 -20.68 2.05
N LYS A 194 4.68 -21.85 2.27
CA LYS A 194 3.43 -21.99 3.03
C LYS A 194 3.51 -21.48 4.48
N ASN A 195 4.71 -21.40 5.02
CA ASN A 195 5.00 -20.91 6.38
C ASN A 195 5.68 -19.54 6.39
N SER A 196 5.79 -18.87 5.25
CA SER A 196 6.32 -17.51 5.17
C SER A 196 5.57 -16.55 6.06
N VAL A 197 6.28 -15.60 6.65
CA VAL A 197 5.70 -14.50 7.41
C VAL A 197 5.32 -13.39 6.43
N VAL A 198 4.03 -13.15 6.30
CA VAL A 198 3.48 -12.14 5.40
C VAL A 198 2.64 -11.16 6.18
N VAL A 199 2.87 -9.85 5.96
CA VAL A 199 2.04 -8.77 6.50
C VAL A 199 1.66 -7.87 5.32
N CYS A 200 0.37 -7.82 5.01
CA CYS A 200 -0.17 -6.93 3.97
C CYS A 200 -0.46 -5.55 4.54
N HIS A 201 -0.20 -4.54 3.74
CA HIS A 201 -0.44 -3.13 4.04
C HIS A 201 0.05 -2.70 5.43
N PRO A 202 1.33 -3.00 5.82
CA PRO A 202 1.82 -2.61 7.13
C PRO A 202 1.89 -1.10 7.28
N TRP A 203 1.44 -0.63 8.44
CA TRP A 203 1.50 0.77 8.86
C TRP A 203 2.49 0.95 10.01
N PHE A 204 2.82 2.20 10.35
CA PHE A 204 3.91 2.53 11.27
C PHE A 204 3.50 3.64 12.25
N GLU A 205 2.41 3.41 13.00
CA GLU A 205 1.92 4.42 13.96
C GLU A 205 2.76 4.47 15.24
N PRO A 206 3.00 5.65 15.76
CA PRO A 206 2.41 6.96 15.41
C PRO A 206 3.11 7.71 14.27
N TRP A 207 4.20 7.20 13.72
CA TRP A 207 5.04 7.92 12.76
C TRP A 207 4.39 8.08 11.38
N SER A 208 3.62 7.08 10.94
CA SER A 208 2.80 7.22 9.73
C SER A 208 1.84 8.40 9.82
N TYR A 209 1.13 8.54 10.95
CA TYR A 209 0.20 9.64 11.17
C TYR A 209 0.90 11.01 11.12
N LYS A 210 2.05 11.14 11.79
CA LYS A 210 2.85 12.38 11.80
C LYS A 210 3.35 12.78 10.41
N CYS A 211 3.56 11.81 9.53
CA CYS A 211 3.89 12.03 8.13
C CYS A 211 2.67 12.21 7.22
N GLY A 212 1.45 12.24 7.78
CA GLY A 212 0.22 12.36 7.02
C GLY A 212 -0.19 11.07 6.28
N GLY A 213 0.32 9.94 6.71
CA GLY A 213 0.04 8.60 6.21
C GLY A 213 1.27 7.93 5.59
N GLY A 214 1.45 6.66 5.91
CA GLY A 214 2.50 5.80 5.37
C GLY A 214 2.11 4.35 5.56
N ILE A 215 1.70 3.69 4.47
CA ILE A 215 1.34 2.28 4.43
C ILE A 215 2.19 1.68 3.31
N ALA A 216 2.98 0.65 3.63
CA ALA A 216 3.72 -0.09 2.62
C ALA A 216 2.82 -1.17 2.00
N ASP A 217 3.18 -1.69 0.82
CA ASP A 217 2.32 -2.66 0.14
C ASP A 217 2.37 -4.00 0.85
N ILE A 218 3.58 -4.55 1.08
CA ILE A 218 3.69 -5.85 1.74
C ILE A 218 5.07 -6.09 2.36
N TYR A 219 5.08 -6.86 3.44
CA TYR A 219 6.29 -7.45 4.03
C TYR A 219 6.24 -8.97 3.87
N ILE A 220 7.36 -9.57 3.42
CA ILE A 220 7.52 -11.02 3.28
C ILE A 220 8.91 -11.41 3.78
N ASP A 221 8.98 -12.26 4.82
CA ASP A 221 10.21 -12.89 5.33
C ASP A 221 11.43 -11.94 5.45
N GLY A 222 11.23 -10.77 6.03
CA GLY A 222 12.31 -9.79 6.24
C GLY A 222 12.48 -8.77 5.11
N ILE A 223 11.73 -8.86 4.04
CA ILE A 223 11.80 -7.93 2.91
C ILE A 223 10.52 -7.10 2.83
N LEU A 224 10.68 -5.79 2.74
CA LEU A 224 9.59 -4.85 2.50
C LEU A 224 9.50 -4.55 1.00
N TYR A 225 8.35 -4.84 0.40
CA TYR A 225 8.11 -4.66 -1.02
C TYR A 225 7.20 -3.47 -1.29
N ASP A 226 7.44 -2.83 -2.42
CA ASP A 226 6.55 -1.86 -3.06
C ASP A 226 6.23 -2.36 -4.48
N PHE A 227 4.94 -2.40 -4.83
CA PHE A 227 4.47 -2.97 -6.09
C PHE A 227 4.24 -1.88 -7.14
N LYS A 228 4.83 -2.07 -8.30
CA LYS A 228 4.71 -1.14 -9.44
C LYS A 228 4.10 -1.83 -10.66
N SER A 229 2.88 -1.44 -11.01
CA SER A 229 2.17 -1.92 -12.22
C SER A 229 2.31 -0.95 -13.40
N THR A 230 3.35 -0.12 -13.38
CA THR A 230 3.67 0.86 -14.43
C THR A 230 4.23 0.20 -15.69
N LYS A 231 4.11 0.89 -16.84
CA LYS A 231 4.79 0.52 -18.09
C LYS A 231 6.27 0.91 -18.13
N GLU A 232 6.71 1.75 -17.20
CA GLU A 232 8.09 2.20 -17.11
C GLU A 232 8.81 1.40 -16.05
N MET A 233 9.93 0.81 -16.44
CA MET A 233 10.83 0.10 -15.58
C MET A 233 12.15 0.85 -15.50
N GLY A 234 12.62 1.11 -14.29
CA GLY A 234 13.87 1.84 -14.10
C GLY A 234 14.12 2.18 -12.64
N TYR A 235 15.32 2.68 -12.35
CA TYR A 235 15.64 3.20 -11.03
C TYR A 235 15.13 4.64 -10.90
N HIS A 236 14.09 4.82 -10.09
CA HIS A 236 13.57 6.12 -9.70
C HIS A 236 13.82 6.32 -8.20
N TRP A 237 14.60 7.33 -7.85
CA TRP A 237 15.03 7.54 -6.47
C TRP A 237 13.84 7.77 -5.51
N ASP A 238 12.76 8.37 -5.97
CA ASP A 238 11.55 8.66 -5.19
C ASP A 238 10.74 7.38 -4.91
N GLU A 239 10.70 6.42 -5.84
CA GLU A 239 10.07 5.11 -5.62
C GLU A 239 10.88 4.27 -4.62
N VAL A 240 12.20 4.20 -4.80
CA VAL A 240 13.10 3.51 -3.85
C VAL A 240 13.09 4.24 -2.49
N GLY A 241 13.08 5.57 -2.51
CA GLY A 241 12.99 6.41 -1.31
C GLY A 241 11.70 6.22 -0.54
N GLN A 242 10.59 5.92 -1.22
CA GLN A 242 9.32 5.59 -0.58
C GLN A 242 9.45 4.33 0.29
N VAL A 243 9.95 3.24 -0.27
CA VAL A 243 10.12 1.98 0.47
C VAL A 243 11.16 2.13 1.58
N TYR A 244 12.24 2.85 1.31
CA TYR A 244 13.26 3.15 2.33
C TYR A 244 12.70 4.01 3.46
N ALA A 245 11.83 4.97 3.16
CA ALA A 245 11.16 5.77 4.18
C ALA A 245 10.25 4.91 5.09
N TYR A 246 9.53 3.94 4.55
CA TYR A 246 8.76 2.99 5.37
C TYR A 246 9.67 2.16 6.30
N TYR A 247 10.84 1.75 5.82
CA TYR A 247 11.84 1.12 6.69
C TYR A 247 12.28 2.05 7.83
N LEU A 248 12.53 3.34 7.55
CA LEU A 248 12.89 4.33 8.57
C LEU A 248 11.78 4.52 9.62
N LEU A 249 10.51 4.59 9.20
CA LEU A 249 9.36 4.66 10.11
C LEU A 249 9.30 3.43 11.01
N ASN A 250 9.55 2.22 10.47
CA ASN A 250 9.63 1.01 11.28
C ASN A 250 10.78 1.06 12.30
N CYS A 251 11.92 1.63 11.93
CA CYS A 251 13.04 1.81 12.87
C CYS A 251 12.67 2.74 14.04
N LEU A 252 11.91 3.82 13.77
CA LEU A 252 11.39 4.70 14.81
C LEU A 252 10.39 3.97 15.72
N CYS A 253 9.43 3.21 15.16
CA CYS A 253 8.52 2.39 15.95
C CYS A 253 9.26 1.39 16.85
N LYS A 254 10.32 0.75 16.34
CA LYS A 254 11.18 -0.18 17.12
C LYS A 254 11.96 0.52 18.22
N LYS A 255 12.39 1.76 18.02
CA LYS A 255 13.02 2.57 19.04
C LYS A 255 12.02 2.88 20.16
N ASP A 256 10.87 3.44 19.83
CA ASP A 256 9.85 3.83 20.79
C ASP A 256 9.37 2.64 21.63
N SER A 257 9.15 1.49 21.01
CA SER A 257 8.72 0.27 21.72
C SER A 257 9.72 -0.26 22.74
N LYS A 258 11.00 0.16 22.67
CA LYS A 258 12.05 -0.20 23.63
C LYS A 258 12.23 0.85 24.73
N GLU A 259 11.98 2.12 24.41
CA GLU A 259 12.25 3.24 25.33
C GLU A 259 11.09 3.51 26.27
N ASP A 260 9.84 3.29 25.84
CA ASP A 260 8.65 3.57 26.65
C ASP A 260 7.53 2.55 26.37
N GLU A 261 7.35 1.61 27.30
CA GLU A 261 6.27 0.61 27.22
C GLU A 261 4.86 1.23 27.32
N THR A 262 4.76 2.52 27.70
CA THR A 262 3.48 3.25 27.80
C THR A 262 3.07 3.90 26.47
N VAL A 263 4.00 4.05 25.51
CA VAL A 263 3.69 4.57 24.18
C VAL A 263 2.93 3.50 23.40
N TYR A 264 1.70 3.85 23.01
CA TYR A 264 0.92 2.98 22.14
C TYR A 264 1.54 2.93 20.75
N ILE A 265 2.13 1.79 20.40
CA ILE A 265 2.67 1.51 19.08
C ILE A 265 1.71 0.58 18.36
N ASP A 266 1.06 1.07 17.32
CA ASP A 266 0.26 0.27 16.38
C ASP A 266 1.04 0.15 15.07
N ALA A 267 2.01 -0.76 15.08
CA ALA A 267 2.91 -1.02 13.96
C ALA A 267 3.16 -2.53 13.85
N PRO A 268 2.51 -3.23 12.92
CA PRO A 268 2.59 -4.70 12.81
C PRO A 268 4.02 -5.21 12.61
N LEU A 269 4.93 -4.37 12.12
CA LEU A 269 6.34 -4.74 11.90
C LEU A 269 7.29 -4.29 13.01
N ALA A 270 6.82 -3.61 14.07
CA ALA A 270 7.71 -3.08 15.13
C ALA A 270 8.56 -4.17 15.81
N GLY A 271 8.01 -5.39 15.97
CA GLY A 271 8.71 -6.54 16.51
C GLY A 271 9.52 -7.36 15.48
N MET A 272 9.48 -7.00 14.19
CA MET A 272 10.06 -7.76 13.10
C MET A 272 11.33 -7.09 12.55
N GLU A 273 12.24 -7.90 12.01
CA GLU A 273 13.42 -7.39 11.31
C GLU A 273 13.08 -7.12 9.84
N ILE A 274 13.45 -5.92 9.35
CA ILE A 274 13.46 -5.62 7.92
C ILE A 274 14.92 -5.71 7.47
N ALA A 275 15.27 -6.82 6.83
CA ALA A 275 16.62 -7.09 6.32
C ALA A 275 16.87 -6.48 4.95
N GLY A 276 15.80 -6.21 4.20
CA GLY A 276 15.89 -5.67 2.85
C GLY A 276 14.65 -4.93 2.41
N ILE A 277 14.82 -4.20 1.32
CA ILE A 277 13.73 -3.53 0.58
C ILE A 277 13.73 -4.00 -0.86
N ALA A 278 12.56 -4.03 -1.48
CA ALA A 278 12.42 -4.44 -2.87
C ALA A 278 11.33 -3.66 -3.60
N ILE A 279 11.49 -3.53 -4.92
CA ILE A 279 10.46 -3.06 -5.82
C ILE A 279 10.09 -4.22 -6.73
N TYR A 280 8.81 -4.52 -6.84
CA TYR A 280 8.29 -5.52 -7.75
C TYR A 280 7.63 -4.83 -8.95
N PHE A 281 8.21 -4.99 -10.11
CA PHE A 281 7.66 -4.52 -11.39
C PHE A 281 6.74 -5.58 -11.97
N SER A 282 5.46 -5.53 -11.63
CA SER A 282 4.49 -6.60 -11.86
C SER A 282 4.29 -6.94 -13.34
N ARG A 283 4.39 -5.95 -14.25
CA ARG A 283 4.27 -6.20 -15.70
C ARG A 283 5.45 -6.95 -16.29
N TYR A 284 6.56 -6.99 -15.58
CA TYR A 284 7.81 -7.63 -16.00
C TYR A 284 8.09 -8.94 -15.27
N GLY A 285 7.42 -9.16 -14.13
CA GLY A 285 7.73 -10.25 -13.23
C GLY A 285 9.11 -10.11 -12.59
N ASP A 286 9.59 -8.87 -12.44
CA ASP A 286 10.92 -8.58 -11.93
C ASP A 286 10.89 -7.99 -10.53
N ILE A 287 11.77 -8.49 -9.67
CA ILE A 287 11.98 -8.02 -8.29
C ILE A 287 13.38 -7.42 -8.20
N GLU A 288 13.44 -6.14 -7.95
CA GLU A 288 14.66 -5.42 -7.65
C GLU A 288 14.84 -5.35 -6.14
N LYS A 289 15.74 -6.18 -5.58
CA LYS A 289 15.96 -6.32 -4.13
C LYS A 289 17.29 -5.73 -3.69
N CYS A 290 17.28 -5.00 -2.58
CA CYS A 290 18.47 -4.51 -1.89
C CYS A 290 18.51 -5.03 -0.45
N GLU A 291 19.60 -5.65 -0.04
CA GLU A 291 19.86 -6.00 1.34
C GLU A 291 20.48 -4.80 2.08
N LEU A 292 19.79 -4.31 3.11
CA LEU A 292 20.15 -3.07 3.82
C LEU A 292 21.53 -3.13 4.46
N SER A 293 21.93 -4.30 4.98
CA SER A 293 23.26 -4.52 5.56
C SER A 293 24.41 -4.39 4.54
N GLN A 294 24.14 -4.69 3.27
CA GLN A 294 25.15 -4.65 2.20
C GLN A 294 25.27 -3.27 1.53
N CYS A 295 24.26 -2.42 1.64
CA CYS A 295 24.26 -1.11 0.99
C CYS A 295 24.63 0.06 1.92
N GLY A 296 25.02 -0.24 3.18
CA GLY A 296 25.37 0.80 4.15
C GLY A 296 24.16 1.64 4.62
N ALA A 297 22.95 1.12 4.45
CA ALA A 297 21.70 1.78 4.87
C ALA A 297 21.32 1.45 6.32
N THR A 298 22.30 1.09 7.16
CA THR A 298 22.09 0.94 8.60
C THR A 298 21.80 2.30 9.23
N VAL A 299 20.75 2.36 10.04
CA VAL A 299 20.31 3.59 10.70
C VAL A 299 20.90 3.63 12.10
N SER A 300 21.66 4.67 12.43
CA SER A 300 22.22 4.88 13.76
C SER A 300 21.18 5.50 14.70
N GLU A 301 21.46 5.49 16.01
CA GLU A 301 20.64 6.19 17.01
C GLU A 301 20.63 7.71 16.76
N GLU A 302 21.72 8.28 16.27
CA GLU A 302 21.80 9.69 15.88
C GLU A 302 20.88 10.00 14.69
N ASP A 303 20.83 9.10 13.70
CA ASP A 303 19.91 9.19 12.56
C ASP A 303 18.45 9.14 13.01
N LEU A 304 18.11 8.23 13.91
CA LEU A 304 16.74 8.13 14.44
C LEU A 304 16.36 9.39 15.23
N ALA A 305 17.24 9.92 16.07
CA ALA A 305 16.99 11.17 16.80
C ALA A 305 16.80 12.37 15.86
N TYR A 306 17.58 12.42 14.77
CA TYR A 306 17.43 13.45 13.75
C TYR A 306 16.08 13.32 13.00
N LEU A 307 15.71 12.09 12.56
CA LEU A 307 14.45 11.81 11.89
C LEU A 307 13.26 12.16 12.77
N GLU A 308 13.29 11.75 14.03
CA GLU A 308 12.27 12.09 15.02
C GLU A 308 12.06 13.60 15.12
N LYS A 309 13.14 14.36 15.23
CA LYS A 309 13.10 15.81 15.30
C LYS A 309 12.47 16.46 14.07
N ILE A 310 12.85 16.04 12.87
CA ILE A 310 12.33 16.63 11.63
C ILE A 310 10.87 16.24 11.37
N ILE A 311 10.47 15.01 11.72
CA ILE A 311 9.08 14.57 11.57
C ILE A 311 8.16 15.25 12.57
N ASN A 312 8.57 15.38 13.86
CA ASN A 312 7.79 16.09 14.87
C ASN A 312 7.62 17.57 14.50
N LYS A 313 8.69 18.26 14.11
CA LYS A 313 8.63 19.63 13.64
C LYS A 313 7.62 19.78 12.49
N HIS A 314 7.64 18.84 11.53
CA HIS A 314 6.70 18.87 10.43
C HIS A 314 5.25 18.68 10.88
N ALA A 315 5.00 17.76 11.81
CA ALA A 315 3.66 17.52 12.34
C ALA A 315 3.12 18.77 13.08
N ASP A 316 3.96 19.44 13.87
CA ASP A 316 3.63 20.68 14.57
C ASP A 316 3.30 21.81 13.58
N ASP A 317 4.14 22.04 12.57
CA ASP A 317 3.92 23.05 11.53
C ASP A 317 2.61 22.79 10.74
N ALA A 318 2.29 21.53 10.45
CA ALA A 318 1.05 21.13 9.78
C ALA A 318 -0.19 21.38 10.65
N GLN A 319 -0.09 21.11 11.95
CA GLN A 319 -1.16 21.38 12.90
C GLN A 319 -1.41 22.89 13.06
N GLU A 320 -0.37 23.70 13.16
CA GLU A 320 -0.48 25.15 13.25
C GLU A 320 -1.13 25.77 12.01
N LYS A 321 -0.72 25.30 10.79
CA LYS A 321 -1.36 25.71 9.53
C LYS A 321 -2.84 25.34 9.49
N ALA A 322 -3.21 24.14 9.93
CA ALA A 322 -4.61 23.70 9.97
C ALA A 322 -5.45 24.55 10.94
N MET A 323 -4.94 24.86 12.11
CA MET A 323 -5.63 25.71 13.09
C MET A 323 -5.83 27.14 12.57
N SER A 324 -4.81 27.73 11.96
CA SER A 324 -4.90 29.07 11.36
C SER A 324 -5.96 29.13 10.25
N GLU A 325 -6.07 28.09 9.42
CA GLU A 325 -7.08 28.02 8.36
C GLU A 325 -8.50 27.86 8.93
N ILE A 326 -8.68 27.06 9.98
CA ILE A 326 -9.96 26.93 10.68
C ILE A 326 -10.39 28.29 11.26
N GLU A 327 -9.48 29.01 11.93
CA GLU A 327 -9.75 30.33 12.46
C GLU A 327 -10.13 31.33 11.36
N ARG A 328 -9.44 31.29 10.23
CA ARG A 328 -9.77 32.12 9.05
C ARG A 328 -11.18 31.85 8.54
N ILE A 329 -11.55 30.58 8.41
CA ILE A 329 -12.90 30.17 7.96
C ILE A 329 -13.98 30.59 8.96
N CYS A 330 -13.71 30.44 10.26
CA CYS A 330 -14.64 30.85 11.32
C CYS A 330 -14.84 32.39 11.35
N ASN A 331 -13.79 33.16 11.09
CA ASN A 331 -13.86 34.61 11.04
C ASN A 331 -14.54 35.17 9.77
N MET A 332 -14.51 34.42 8.65
CA MET A 332 -15.25 34.77 7.42
C MET A 332 -16.77 34.53 7.53
N LYS A 333 -17.22 33.72 8.49
CA LYS A 333 -18.64 33.41 8.73
C LYS A 333 -19.27 34.35 9.80
N ARG A 334 -18.52 35.24 10.39
CA ARG A 334 -18.99 36.34 11.23
C ARG A 334 -19.04 37.65 10.45
#